data_7dcad702d293624fc6c6079a86b0a32b
#
_entry.id   7dcad702d293624fc6c6079a86b0a32b
#
_cell.length_a   1.000
_cell.length_b   1.000
_cell.length_c   1.000
_cell.angle_alpha   90.00
_cell.angle_beta   90.00
_cell.angle_gamma   90.00
#
_symmetry.space_group_name_H-M   'P 1'
#
loop_
_entity.id
_entity.type
_entity.pdbx_description
1 polymer ?
#
loop_
_entity_poly.entity_id
_entity_poly.type
_entity_poly.pdbx_seq_one_letter_code
_entity_poly.pdbx_strand_id
1 'polypeptide(L)'
;VIKENEDIVDLSGKLSYKESGVILKYAKFSVTNDSGPFHISVGVGTKTFVFFGPTDSGMFIFSPNEIILSSNQKCSPCSLHGDDKCPKTHFNCMKLFTAEEVFKKIKEKI
;
A
#
# COMPACT_ATOMS: atom_id res chain seq x y z
N VAL A 1 -0.27 15.75 -3.18
CA VAL A 1 -1.06 16.56 -4.12
C VAL A 1 -1.06 15.90 -5.49
N ILE A 2 -2.23 15.50 -5.94
CA ILE A 2 -2.40 14.90 -7.27
C ILE A 2 -2.60 16.05 -8.25
N LYS A 3 -1.72 16.15 -9.24
CA LYS A 3 -1.93 17.08 -10.36
C LYS A 3 -2.96 16.50 -11.31
N GLU A 4 -3.92 17.29 -11.73
CA GLU A 4 -4.89 16.88 -12.74
C GLU A 4 -4.16 16.52 -14.05
N ASN A 5 -4.47 15.34 -14.55
CA ASN A 5 -3.97 14.82 -15.80
C ASN A 5 -5.11 13.98 -16.41
N GLU A 6 -5.23 13.96 -17.73
CA GLU A 6 -6.26 13.17 -18.41
C GLU A 6 -6.23 11.68 -18.05
N ASP A 7 -5.05 11.17 -17.70
CA ASP A 7 -4.85 9.77 -17.33
C ASP A 7 -5.04 9.49 -15.84
N ILE A 8 -5.30 10.52 -15.03
CA ILE A 8 -5.45 10.41 -13.58
C ILE A 8 -6.82 10.93 -13.16
N VAL A 9 -7.56 10.11 -12.44
CA VAL A 9 -8.86 10.48 -11.88
C VAL A 9 -8.76 10.53 -10.36
N ASP A 10 -9.03 11.69 -9.78
CA ASP A 10 -9.08 11.87 -8.33
C ASP A 10 -10.49 11.54 -7.81
N LEU A 11 -10.59 10.45 -7.06
CA LEU A 11 -11.84 9.98 -6.44
C LEU A 11 -11.85 10.19 -4.92
N SER A 12 -10.89 10.92 -4.38
CA SER A 12 -10.77 11.17 -2.93
C SER A 12 -12.05 11.79 -2.37
N GLY A 13 -12.59 11.17 -1.31
CA GLY A 13 -13.80 11.64 -0.64
C GLY A 13 -15.10 11.52 -1.44
N LYS A 14 -15.08 10.90 -2.61
CA LYS A 14 -16.23 10.81 -3.52
C LYS A 14 -16.91 9.44 -3.51
N LEU A 15 -16.32 8.44 -2.88
CA LEU A 15 -16.77 7.05 -2.92
C LEU A 15 -17.14 6.53 -1.54
N SER A 16 -18.21 5.72 -1.49
CA SER A 16 -18.48 4.85 -0.35
C SER A 16 -17.52 3.66 -0.34
N TYR A 17 -17.49 2.90 0.75
CA TYR A 17 -16.68 1.68 0.82
C TYR A 17 -17.09 0.65 -0.26
N LYS A 18 -18.38 0.53 -0.53
CA LYS A 18 -18.89 -0.36 -1.59
C LYS A 18 -18.43 0.07 -2.97
N GLU A 19 -18.48 1.36 -3.25
CA GLU A 19 -18.03 1.92 -4.53
C GLU A 19 -16.51 1.77 -4.69
N SER A 20 -15.74 2.00 -3.62
CA SER A 20 -14.30 1.73 -3.60
C SER A 20 -13.99 0.27 -3.89
N GLY A 21 -14.74 -0.64 -3.29
CA GLY A 21 -14.63 -2.08 -3.54
C GLY A 21 -14.88 -2.45 -5.00
N VAL A 22 -15.89 -1.84 -5.63
CA VAL A 22 -16.19 -2.07 -7.05
C VAL A 22 -15.04 -1.58 -7.94
N ILE A 23 -14.54 -0.38 -7.69
CA ILE A 23 -13.40 0.18 -8.44
C ILE A 23 -12.18 -0.74 -8.31
N LEU A 24 -11.87 -1.15 -7.09
CA LEU A 24 -10.73 -2.04 -6.82
C LEU A 24 -10.91 -3.40 -7.50
N LYS A 25 -12.12 -3.96 -7.48
CA LYS A 25 -12.40 -5.25 -8.10
C LYS A 25 -12.07 -5.26 -9.60
N TYR A 26 -12.32 -4.17 -10.29
CA TYR A 26 -12.06 -4.06 -11.73
C TYR A 26 -10.70 -3.44 -12.06
N ALA A 27 -9.93 -3.05 -11.06
CA ALA A 27 -8.58 -2.56 -11.26
C ALA A 27 -7.62 -3.69 -11.64
N LYS A 28 -6.67 -3.41 -12.49
CA LYS A 28 -5.62 -4.36 -12.87
C LYS A 28 -4.74 -4.72 -11.67
N PHE A 29 -4.45 -3.73 -10.85
CA PHE A 29 -3.76 -3.87 -9.57
C PHE A 29 -4.05 -2.64 -8.71
N SER A 30 -3.70 -2.70 -7.44
CA SER A 30 -3.77 -1.57 -6.52
C SER A 30 -2.43 -1.37 -5.81
N VAL A 31 -2.19 -0.15 -5.36
CA VAL A 31 -1.03 0.20 -4.54
C VAL A 31 -1.56 0.90 -3.31
N THR A 32 -1.26 0.37 -2.14
CA THR A 32 -1.84 0.85 -0.88
C THR A 32 -0.81 0.90 0.24
N ASN A 33 -1.14 1.65 1.26
CA ASN A 33 -0.53 1.51 2.58
C ASN A 33 -1.22 0.39 3.35
N ASP A 34 -0.65 0.00 4.48
CA ASP A 34 -1.28 -0.90 5.45
C ASP A 34 -2.46 -0.19 6.11
N SER A 35 -3.64 -0.27 5.49
CA SER A 35 -4.84 0.49 5.85
C SER A 35 -6.10 -0.19 5.33
N GLY A 36 -7.27 0.41 5.58
CA GLY A 36 -8.57 -0.11 5.12
C GLY A 36 -8.62 -0.47 3.63
N PRO A 37 -8.19 0.40 2.71
CA PRO A 37 -8.15 0.08 1.28
C PRO A 37 -7.37 -1.18 0.92
N PHE A 38 -6.30 -1.48 1.63
CA PHE A 38 -5.57 -2.74 1.48
C PHE A 38 -6.50 -3.95 1.69
N HIS A 39 -7.22 -3.97 2.80
CA HIS A 39 -8.11 -5.07 3.13
C HIS A 39 -9.27 -5.20 2.13
N ILE A 40 -9.80 -4.08 1.66
CA ILE A 40 -10.86 -4.09 0.62
C ILE A 40 -10.31 -4.68 -0.67
N SER A 41 -9.14 -4.24 -1.09
CA SER A 41 -8.50 -4.70 -2.33
C SER A 41 -8.24 -6.22 -2.32
N VAL A 42 -7.70 -6.70 -1.22
CA VAL A 42 -7.46 -8.14 -1.03
C VAL A 42 -8.79 -8.90 -1.00
N GLY A 43 -9.79 -8.36 -0.28
CA GLY A 43 -11.10 -8.99 -0.16
C GLY A 43 -11.83 -9.15 -1.49
N VAL A 44 -11.62 -8.27 -2.46
CA VAL A 44 -12.21 -8.37 -3.80
C VAL A 44 -11.31 -9.14 -4.79
N GLY A 45 -10.15 -9.62 -4.35
CA GLY A 45 -9.27 -10.47 -5.15
C GLY A 45 -8.32 -9.72 -6.09
N THR A 46 -8.11 -8.43 -5.87
CA THR A 46 -7.23 -7.61 -6.70
C THR A 46 -5.77 -7.80 -6.30
N LYS A 47 -4.88 -7.88 -7.29
CA LYS A 47 -3.44 -7.88 -7.04
C LYS A 47 -3.05 -6.58 -6.35
N THR A 48 -2.48 -6.67 -5.15
CA THR A 48 -2.27 -5.53 -4.27
C THR A 48 -0.81 -5.42 -3.86
N PHE A 49 -0.20 -4.29 -4.19
CA PHE A 49 1.11 -3.90 -3.69
C PHE A 49 0.91 -3.06 -2.44
N VAL A 50 1.41 -3.52 -1.32
CA VAL A 50 1.18 -2.88 -0.03
C VAL A 50 2.51 -2.48 0.63
N PHE A 51 2.58 -1.22 1.07
CA PHE A 51 3.72 -0.72 1.82
C PHE A 51 3.59 -1.07 3.30
N PHE A 52 4.60 -1.75 3.82
CA PHE A 52 4.77 -1.95 5.25
C PHE A 52 6.02 -1.21 5.74
N GLY A 53 5.84 -0.40 6.75
CA GLY A 53 6.89 0.34 7.40
C GLY A 53 7.05 -0.08 8.86
N PRO A 54 6.42 0.65 9.81
CA PRO A 54 6.55 0.36 11.24
C PRO A 54 5.74 -0.85 11.71
N THR A 55 4.81 -1.37 10.89
CA THR A 55 3.93 -2.48 11.24
C THR A 55 4.43 -3.81 10.71
N ASP A 56 3.95 -4.92 11.32
CA ASP A 56 4.35 -6.27 10.94
C ASP A 56 3.56 -6.75 9.71
N SER A 57 4.26 -6.94 8.60
CA SER A 57 3.66 -7.48 7.37
C SER A 57 3.12 -8.90 7.52
N GLY A 58 3.68 -9.69 8.43
CA GLY A 58 3.25 -11.07 8.67
C GLY A 58 1.86 -11.21 9.28
N MET A 59 1.32 -10.14 9.88
CA MET A 59 -0.01 -10.19 10.53
C MET A 59 -1.17 -10.29 9.55
N PHE A 60 -1.00 -9.85 8.30
CA PHE A 60 -2.10 -9.62 7.35
C PHE A 60 -1.91 -10.28 5.99
N ILE A 61 -1.10 -11.32 5.91
CA ILE A 61 -0.93 -12.07 4.66
C ILE A 61 -2.06 -13.09 4.55
N PHE A 62 -3.01 -12.82 3.66
CA PHE A 62 -4.20 -13.66 3.48
C PHE A 62 -4.32 -14.26 2.07
N SER A 63 -3.52 -13.83 1.12
CA SER A 63 -3.72 -14.15 -0.28
C SER A 63 -2.42 -14.12 -1.06
N PRO A 64 -2.24 -15.00 -2.08
CA PRO A 64 -1.09 -14.93 -2.98
C PRO A 64 -1.08 -13.68 -3.88
N ASN A 65 -2.17 -12.92 -3.90
CA ASN A 65 -2.26 -11.68 -4.67
C ASN A 65 -1.65 -10.47 -3.96
N GLU A 66 -1.23 -10.62 -2.71
CA GLU A 66 -0.57 -9.57 -1.95
C GLU A 66 0.92 -9.54 -2.25
N ILE A 67 1.43 -8.38 -2.59
CA ILE A 67 2.85 -8.16 -2.83
C ILE A 67 3.35 -7.11 -1.84
N ILE A 68 4.18 -7.54 -0.91
CA ILE A 68 4.66 -6.70 0.18
C ILE A 68 5.84 -5.87 -0.28
N LEU A 69 5.75 -4.57 -0.07
CA LEU A 69 6.81 -3.61 -0.28
C LEU A 69 7.38 -3.22 1.08
N SER A 70 8.58 -3.66 1.38
CA SER A 70 9.28 -3.35 2.63
C SER A 70 10.70 -2.92 2.33
N SER A 71 11.19 -1.95 3.09
CA SER A 71 12.60 -1.52 3.02
C SER A 71 13.53 -2.41 3.86
N ASN A 72 12.98 -3.42 4.55
CA ASN A 72 13.73 -4.38 5.37
C ASN A 72 14.59 -3.74 6.46
N GLN A 73 14.10 -2.68 7.08
CA GLN A 73 14.80 -2.04 8.19
C GLN A 73 14.81 -2.94 9.43
N LYS A 74 15.94 -3.02 10.13
CA LYS A 74 16.10 -3.84 11.33
C LYS A 74 15.19 -3.41 12.48
N CYS A 75 14.82 -2.13 12.53
CA CYS A 75 13.91 -1.59 13.54
C CYS A 75 12.42 -1.82 13.22
N SER A 76 12.09 -2.38 12.09
CA SER A 76 10.72 -2.71 11.69
C SER A 76 10.44 -4.20 11.93
N PRO A 77 9.28 -4.58 12.48
CA PRO A 77 8.17 -3.73 12.96
C PRO A 77 8.48 -3.09 14.32
N CYS A 78 8.02 -1.86 14.55
CA CYS A 78 8.18 -1.15 15.82
C CYS A 78 6.84 -0.71 16.44
N SER A 79 5.73 -0.93 15.75
CA SER A 79 4.40 -0.53 16.15
C SER A 79 3.37 -1.53 15.65
N LEU A 80 2.26 -1.69 16.39
CA LEU A 80 1.14 -2.54 15.99
C LEU A 80 0.29 -1.87 14.89
N HIS A 81 0.09 -0.56 14.99
CA HIS A 81 -0.80 0.21 14.10
C HIS A 81 -0.11 1.38 13.38
N GLY A 82 1.17 1.57 13.59
CA GLY A 82 1.91 2.74 13.13
C GLY A 82 1.76 3.91 14.12
N ASP A 83 2.80 4.71 14.20
CA ASP A 83 2.87 5.89 15.07
C ASP A 83 3.28 7.12 14.26
N ASP A 84 2.89 8.30 14.77
CA ASP A 84 3.29 9.59 14.20
C ASP A 84 4.79 9.85 14.40
N LYS A 85 5.40 9.19 15.38
CA LYS A 85 6.82 9.34 15.71
C LYS A 85 7.57 8.05 15.51
N CYS A 86 8.74 8.14 14.89
CA CYS A 86 9.66 7.01 14.78
C CYS A 86 10.54 6.92 16.05
N PRO A 87 10.62 5.74 16.71
CA PRO A 87 11.50 5.55 17.86
C PRO A 87 12.99 5.82 17.55
N LYS A 88 13.38 5.64 16.29
CA LYS A 88 14.75 5.92 15.79
C LYS A 88 14.86 7.27 15.11
N THR A 89 13.81 8.07 15.09
CA THR A 89 13.74 9.43 14.53
C THR A 89 14.03 9.57 13.03
N HIS A 90 14.02 8.50 12.24
CA HIS A 90 14.37 8.57 10.82
C HIS A 90 13.25 8.14 9.85
N PHE A 91 12.30 7.29 10.24
CA PHE A 91 11.26 6.71 9.36
C PHE A 91 11.82 6.05 8.07
N ASN A 92 13.02 5.49 8.12
CA ASN A 92 13.65 4.87 6.95
C ASN A 92 12.84 3.70 6.38
N CYS A 93 12.02 3.04 7.22
CA CYS A 93 11.10 1.99 6.77
C CYS A 93 10.12 2.47 5.69
N MET A 94 9.84 3.78 5.62
CA MET A 94 8.99 4.39 4.61
C MET A 94 9.77 5.31 3.67
N LYS A 95 10.73 6.10 4.18
CA LYS A 95 11.46 7.11 3.40
C LYS A 95 12.43 6.54 2.38
N LEU A 96 12.90 5.30 2.56
CA LEU A 96 13.87 4.68 1.64
C LEU A 96 13.23 4.15 0.36
N PHE A 97 11.91 4.18 0.23
CA PHE A 97 11.25 3.85 -1.02
C PHE A 97 11.44 4.98 -2.04
N THR A 98 11.92 4.65 -3.23
CA THR A 98 11.91 5.57 -4.37
C THR A 98 10.82 5.18 -5.37
N ALA A 99 10.30 6.16 -6.09
CA ALA A 99 9.27 5.91 -7.11
C ALA A 99 9.76 4.93 -8.18
N GLU A 100 11.03 5.04 -8.58
CA GLU A 100 11.65 4.18 -9.59
C GLU A 100 11.73 2.72 -9.14
N GLU A 101 12.14 2.49 -7.90
CA GLU A 101 12.23 1.13 -7.34
C GLU A 101 10.87 0.47 -7.20
N VAL A 102 9.88 1.22 -6.73
CA VAL A 102 8.51 0.74 -6.60
C VAL A 102 7.92 0.43 -7.97
N PHE A 103 8.09 1.33 -8.94
CA PHE A 103 7.62 1.14 -10.31
C PHE A 103 8.23 -0.11 -10.95
N LYS A 104 9.53 -0.33 -10.76
CA LYS A 104 10.21 -1.53 -11.24
C LYS A 104 9.61 -2.81 -10.66
N LYS A 105 9.37 -2.83 -9.35
CA LYS A 105 8.74 -3.99 -8.68
C LYS A 105 7.33 -4.24 -9.20
N ILE A 106 6.55 -3.20 -9.42
CA ILE A 106 5.21 -3.32 -9.99
C ILE A 106 5.28 -3.93 -11.40
N LYS A 107 6.16 -3.43 -12.25
CA LYS A 107 6.34 -3.96 -13.61
C LYS A 107 6.73 -5.42 -13.66
N GLU A 108 7.56 -5.88 -12.73
CA GLU A 108 7.99 -7.28 -12.66
C GLU A 108 6.86 -8.24 -12.28
N LYS A 109 5.80 -7.74 -11.63
CA LYS A 109 4.74 -8.57 -11.05
C LYS A 109 3.39 -8.47 -11.77
N ILE A 110 3.22 -7.52 -12.67
CA ILE A 110 1.96 -7.38 -13.43
C ILE A 110 1.98 -8.06 -14.80
#